data_9f5115519d7980aaa07da3aa522ea004
#
_entry.id   9f5115519d7980aaa07da3aa522ea004
#
_cell.length_a   1.000
_cell.length_b   1.000
_cell.length_c   1.000
_cell.angle_alpha   90.00
_cell.angle_beta   90.00
_cell.angle_gamma   90.00
#
_symmetry.space_group_name_H-M   'P 1'
#
loop_
_entity.id
_entity.type
_entity.pdbx_description
1 polymer ?
#
loop_
_entity_poly.entity_id
_entity_poly.type
_entity_poly.pdbx_seq_one_letter_code
_entity_poly.pdbx_strand_id
1 'polypeptide(L)'
;MNNEVIISCAVTGSGDTANKHPELPITPKQIADASIEAAKAGAAIAHVHVREPDGKPSRNLSYYKEVADRIRSSETDMVLNFTTGMGGDFEVGTGKDPLNPVLSLIHI
;
A
#
# COMPACT_ATOMS: atom_id res chain seq x y z
N MET A 1 26.62 -11.30 18.29
CA MET A 1 25.24 -11.54 17.81
C MET A 1 24.61 -10.19 17.46
N ASN A 2 24.06 -10.06 16.29
CA ASN A 2 23.35 -8.83 15.89
C ASN A 2 21.92 -8.87 16.45
N ASN A 3 21.56 -7.87 17.27
CA ASN A 3 20.24 -7.75 17.88
C ASN A 3 19.34 -6.74 17.14
N GLU A 4 19.75 -6.27 15.95
CA GLU A 4 18.96 -5.36 15.15
C GLU A 4 17.80 -6.10 14.50
N VAL A 5 16.62 -5.47 14.49
CA VAL A 5 15.39 -6.01 13.92
C VAL A 5 14.82 -5.00 12.94
N ILE A 6 14.44 -5.46 11.75
CA ILE A 6 13.73 -4.63 10.77
C ILE A 6 12.24 -4.79 11.01
N ILE A 7 11.53 -3.67 11.19
CA ILE A 7 10.08 -3.65 11.37
C ILE A 7 9.41 -3.24 10.07
N SER A 8 8.56 -4.10 9.54
CA SER A 8 7.68 -3.81 8.41
C SER A 8 6.25 -3.63 8.91
N CYS A 9 5.63 -2.50 8.58
CA CYS A 9 4.26 -2.20 8.97
C CYS A 9 3.33 -2.35 7.77
N ALA A 10 2.34 -3.24 7.88
CA ALA A 10 1.29 -3.41 6.89
C ALA A 10 0.08 -2.56 7.30
N VAL A 11 -0.05 -1.39 6.67
CA VAL A 11 -1.03 -0.38 7.11
C VAL A 11 -2.46 -0.66 6.67
N THR A 12 -2.68 -1.47 5.62
CA THR A 12 -4.00 -1.69 5.03
C THR A 12 -4.41 -3.16 4.88
N GLY A 13 -3.47 -4.05 4.58
CA GLY A 13 -3.79 -5.44 4.21
C GLY A 13 -4.48 -5.56 2.84
N SER A 14 -4.58 -6.80 2.33
CA SER A 14 -5.11 -7.11 0.99
C SER A 14 -6.60 -7.44 0.95
N GLY A 15 -7.21 -7.74 2.09
CA GLY A 15 -8.60 -8.21 2.16
C GLY A 15 -9.64 -7.09 2.12
N ASP A 16 -10.87 -7.46 1.76
CA ASP A 16 -12.04 -6.58 1.90
C ASP A 16 -12.47 -6.50 3.37
N THR A 17 -11.83 -5.61 4.11
CA THR A 17 -11.97 -5.47 5.57
C THR A 17 -12.49 -4.10 6.01
N ALA A 18 -12.92 -3.25 5.07
CA ALA A 18 -13.36 -1.88 5.37
C ALA A 18 -14.47 -1.83 6.42
N ASN A 19 -15.35 -2.84 6.44
CA ASN A 19 -16.46 -2.92 7.39
C ASN A 19 -16.07 -3.54 8.75
N LYS A 20 -14.83 -3.99 8.91
CA LYS A 20 -14.39 -4.68 10.13
C LYS A 20 -13.71 -3.77 11.12
N HIS A 21 -13.17 -2.65 10.67
CA HIS A 21 -12.50 -1.68 11.52
C HIS A 21 -12.73 -0.25 11.03
N PRO A 22 -13.27 0.64 11.86
CA PRO A 22 -13.66 1.99 11.43
C PRO A 22 -12.46 2.89 11.10
N GLU A 23 -11.29 2.58 11.63
CA GLU A 23 -10.06 3.38 11.43
C GLU A 23 -9.15 2.84 10.33
N LEU A 24 -9.63 1.86 9.54
CA LEU A 24 -8.85 1.38 8.40
C LEU A 24 -8.59 2.53 7.41
N PRO A 25 -7.33 2.85 7.09
CA PRO A 25 -7.06 3.89 6.11
C PRO A 25 -7.54 3.47 4.72
N ILE A 26 -8.31 4.32 4.07
CA ILE A 26 -8.93 4.07 2.77
C ILE A 26 -8.33 4.98 1.70
N THR A 27 -8.34 6.29 1.95
CA THR A 27 -7.81 7.24 0.96
C THR A 27 -6.29 7.19 0.87
N PRO A 28 -5.69 7.54 -0.29
CA PRO A 28 -4.23 7.63 -0.42
C PRO A 28 -3.60 8.53 0.66
N LYS A 29 -4.28 9.61 1.04
CA LYS A 29 -3.82 10.49 2.12
C LYS A 29 -3.78 9.75 3.46
N GLN A 30 -4.84 9.06 3.84
CA GLN A 30 -4.90 8.30 5.09
C GLN A 30 -3.85 7.20 5.13
N ILE A 31 -3.64 6.51 4.01
CA ILE A 31 -2.64 5.45 3.87
C ILE A 31 -1.22 6.02 4.02
N ALA A 32 -0.95 7.15 3.38
CA ALA A 32 0.34 7.82 3.51
C ALA A 32 0.57 8.32 4.94
N ASP A 33 -0.42 8.96 5.56
CA ASP A 33 -0.34 9.45 6.94
C ASP A 33 -0.07 8.30 7.92
N ALA A 34 -0.78 7.17 7.79
CA ALA A 34 -0.56 5.99 8.63
C ALA A 34 0.85 5.40 8.44
N SER A 35 1.37 5.40 7.21
CA SER A 35 2.72 4.96 6.90
C SER A 35 3.78 5.87 7.54
N ILE A 36 3.59 7.19 7.46
CA ILE A 36 4.48 8.18 8.09
C ILE A 36 4.47 8.06 9.62
N GLU A 37 3.30 7.86 10.21
CA GLU A 37 3.18 7.59 11.66
C GLU A 37 3.92 6.32 12.06
N ALA A 38 3.79 5.25 11.26
CA ALA A 38 4.54 4.01 11.50
C ALA A 38 6.06 4.24 11.42
N ALA A 39 6.53 5.04 10.46
CA ALA A 39 7.94 5.40 10.35
C ALA A 39 8.45 6.16 11.58
N LYS A 40 7.68 7.13 12.07
CA LYS A 40 8.00 7.86 13.29
C LYS A 40 8.07 6.96 14.51
N ALA A 41 7.28 5.89 14.53
CA ALA A 41 7.30 4.88 15.59
C ALA A 41 8.42 3.84 15.44
N GLY A 42 9.21 3.88 14.36
CA GLY A 42 10.38 3.03 14.14
C GLY A 42 10.26 1.97 13.05
N ALA A 43 9.17 1.97 12.27
CA ALA A 43 9.06 1.07 11.13
C ALA A 43 10.01 1.51 9.99
N ALA A 44 10.76 0.55 9.45
CA ALA A 44 11.67 0.76 8.33
C ALA A 44 11.00 0.55 6.96
N ILE A 45 9.92 -0.22 6.93
CA ILE A 45 9.21 -0.60 5.71
C ILE A 45 7.70 -0.36 5.90
N ALA A 46 7.06 0.30 4.94
CA ALA A 46 5.60 0.30 4.80
C ALA A 46 5.18 -0.66 3.70
N HIS A 47 4.38 -1.65 4.07
CA HIS A 47 3.74 -2.57 3.13
C HIS A 47 2.33 -2.06 2.83
N VAL A 48 2.08 -1.66 1.59
CA VAL A 48 0.90 -0.89 1.21
C VAL A 48 0.06 -1.62 0.15
N HIS A 49 -1.22 -1.73 0.43
CA HIS A 49 -2.28 -1.95 -0.56
C HIS A 49 -3.13 -0.68 -0.63
N VAL A 50 -3.54 -0.28 -1.82
CA VAL A 50 -4.45 0.85 -1.99
C VAL A 50 -5.90 0.39 -2.08
N ARG A 51 -6.82 1.30 -1.88
CA ARG A 51 -8.25 1.02 -1.83
C ARG A 51 -9.05 1.99 -2.67
N GLU A 52 -10.18 1.51 -3.17
CA GLU A 52 -11.21 2.34 -3.78
C GLU A 52 -11.92 3.20 -2.71
N PRO A 53 -12.64 4.27 -3.10
CA PRO A 53 -13.35 5.12 -2.14
C PRO A 53 -14.37 4.38 -1.27
N ASP A 54 -14.90 3.25 -1.74
CA ASP A 54 -15.81 2.38 -0.98
C ASP A 54 -15.08 1.45 0.01
N GLY A 55 -13.74 1.50 0.05
CA GLY A 55 -12.91 0.71 0.93
C GLY A 55 -12.45 -0.64 0.37
N LYS A 56 -12.91 -1.03 -0.81
CA LYS A 56 -12.48 -2.28 -1.45
C LYS A 56 -11.03 -2.19 -1.93
N PRO A 57 -10.30 -3.31 -1.96
CA PRO A 57 -8.95 -3.35 -2.53
C PRO A 57 -8.93 -2.80 -3.96
N SER A 58 -7.86 -2.09 -4.31
CA SER A 58 -7.69 -1.47 -5.62
C SER A 58 -6.30 -1.77 -6.21
N ARG A 59 -6.22 -1.76 -7.53
CA ARG A 59 -4.96 -1.75 -8.29
C ARG A 59 -4.76 -0.45 -9.07
N ASN A 60 -5.50 0.60 -8.72
CA ASN A 60 -5.40 1.87 -9.41
C ASN A 60 -4.02 2.50 -9.19
N LEU A 61 -3.26 2.60 -10.28
CA LEU A 61 -1.90 3.14 -10.28
C LEU A 61 -1.84 4.56 -9.71
N SER A 62 -2.85 5.39 -9.98
CA SER A 62 -2.87 6.78 -9.48
C SER A 62 -2.89 6.85 -7.95
N TYR A 63 -3.55 5.91 -7.29
CA TYR A 63 -3.56 5.84 -5.82
C TYR A 63 -2.21 5.44 -5.26
N TYR A 64 -1.53 4.46 -5.86
CA TYR A 64 -0.16 4.10 -5.47
C TYR A 64 0.80 5.27 -5.65
N LYS A 65 0.69 5.96 -6.79
CA LYS A 65 1.53 7.12 -7.08
C LYS A 65 1.30 8.22 -6.06
N GLU A 66 0.06 8.53 -5.72
CA GLU A 66 -0.26 9.55 -4.72
C GLU A 66 0.29 9.17 -3.33
N VAL A 67 0.15 7.90 -2.91
CA VAL A 67 0.73 7.43 -1.64
C VAL A 67 2.24 7.61 -1.66
N ALA A 68 2.91 7.19 -2.74
CA ALA A 68 4.36 7.32 -2.88
C ALA A 68 4.81 8.79 -2.81
N ASP A 69 4.15 9.67 -3.55
CA ASP A 69 4.49 11.09 -3.61
C ASP A 69 4.33 11.77 -2.23
N ARG A 70 3.24 11.43 -1.52
CA ARG A 70 3.00 11.96 -0.17
C ARG A 70 4.05 11.50 0.85
N ILE A 71 4.41 10.22 0.83
CA ILE A 71 5.44 9.68 1.75
C ILE A 71 6.82 10.25 1.40
N ARG A 72 7.18 10.31 0.11
CA ARG A 72 8.46 10.89 -0.33
C ARG A 72 8.59 12.38 -0.09
N SER A 73 7.48 13.10 -0.05
CA SER A 73 7.45 14.52 0.30
C SER A 73 7.59 14.75 1.81
N SER A 74 7.46 13.71 2.63
CA SER A 74 7.75 13.75 4.05
C SER A 74 9.24 13.56 4.31
N GLU A 75 9.70 13.88 5.50
CA GLU A 75 11.09 13.71 5.89
C GLU A 75 11.43 12.27 6.35
N THR A 76 10.59 11.29 6.00
CA THR A 76 10.79 9.89 6.41
C THR A 76 11.66 9.13 5.41
N ASP A 77 12.66 8.41 5.93
CA ASP A 77 13.52 7.48 5.18
C ASP A 77 12.94 6.06 5.26
N MET A 78 11.77 5.87 4.67
CA MET A 78 11.03 4.62 4.73
C MET A 78 11.05 3.91 3.38
N VAL A 79 11.30 2.60 3.40
CA VAL A 79 11.16 1.74 2.22
C VAL A 79 9.68 1.50 1.95
N LEU A 80 9.26 1.76 0.72
CA LEU A 80 7.88 1.49 0.27
C LEU A 80 7.84 0.13 -0.42
N ASN A 81 7.06 -0.77 0.15
CA ASN A 81 6.78 -2.08 -0.44
C ASN A 81 5.34 -2.09 -0.96
N PHE A 82 5.17 -1.78 -2.22
CA PHE A 82 3.89 -1.86 -2.89
C PHE A 82 3.61 -3.26 -3.39
N THR A 83 2.39 -3.72 -3.21
CA THR A 83 1.98 -5.04 -3.62
C THR A 83 0.83 -4.97 -4.62
N THR A 84 0.84 -5.88 -5.57
CA THR A 84 -0.21 -6.05 -6.58
C THR A 84 -1.22 -7.12 -6.16
N GLY A 85 -1.00 -7.79 -5.04
CA GLY A 85 -1.89 -8.80 -4.50
C GLY A 85 -3.24 -8.22 -4.07
N MET A 86 -4.31 -8.91 -4.40
CA MET A 86 -5.69 -8.55 -4.05
C MET A 86 -6.47 -9.78 -3.55
N GLY A 87 -5.88 -10.55 -2.63
CA GLY A 87 -6.59 -11.65 -2.01
C GLY A 87 -6.97 -12.82 -2.94
N GLY A 88 -6.33 -12.94 -4.09
CA GLY A 88 -6.60 -14.01 -5.05
C GLY A 88 -7.58 -13.66 -6.18
N ASP A 89 -8.09 -12.46 -6.22
CA ASP A 89 -9.08 -12.01 -7.22
C ASP A 89 -8.46 -11.68 -8.59
N PHE A 90 -7.18 -12.01 -8.79
CA PHE A 90 -6.48 -11.71 -10.02
C PHE A 90 -6.62 -12.85 -11.03
N GLU A 91 -7.37 -12.57 -12.11
CA GLU A 91 -7.47 -13.47 -13.26
C GLU A 91 -6.50 -13.00 -14.35
N VAL A 92 -5.50 -13.83 -14.63
CA VAL A 92 -4.53 -13.59 -15.72
C VAL A 92 -5.13 -14.04 -17.04
N GLY A 93 -5.02 -13.17 -18.05
CA GLY A 93 -5.45 -13.53 -19.42
C GLY A 93 -6.87 -13.15 -19.76
N THR A 94 -7.60 -12.44 -18.88
CA THR A 94 -8.94 -11.92 -19.16
C THR A 94 -8.92 -10.40 -19.37
N GLY A 95 -9.62 -9.90 -20.37
CA GLY A 95 -9.72 -8.48 -20.67
C GLY A 95 -8.54 -7.91 -21.48
N LYS A 96 -8.54 -6.58 -21.65
CA LYS A 96 -7.47 -5.86 -22.36
C LYS A 96 -6.31 -5.64 -21.39
N ASP A 97 -5.20 -6.33 -21.62
CA ASP A 97 -3.96 -6.15 -20.89
C ASP A 97 -4.10 -6.30 -19.35
N PRO A 98 -4.49 -7.47 -18.85
CA PRO A 98 -4.73 -7.70 -17.43
C PRO A 98 -3.46 -7.57 -16.57
N LEU A 99 -2.28 -7.61 -17.19
CA LEU A 99 -0.99 -7.44 -16.50
C LEU A 99 -0.53 -5.99 -16.42
N ASN A 100 -1.14 -5.07 -17.16
CA ASN A 100 -0.69 -3.69 -17.22
C ASN A 100 -0.61 -3.01 -15.83
N PRO A 101 -1.59 -3.13 -14.94
CA PRO A 101 -1.48 -2.55 -13.60
C PRO A 101 -0.30 -3.11 -12.81
N VAL A 102 0.00 -4.42 -12.95
CA VAL A 102 1.13 -5.07 -12.29
C VAL A 102 2.45 -4.54 -12.82
N LEU A 103 2.60 -4.50 -14.15
CA LEU A 103 3.81 -4.00 -14.80
C LEU A 103 4.04 -2.51 -14.52
N SER A 104 2.98 -1.72 -14.46
CA SER A 104 3.06 -0.29 -14.16
C SER A 104 3.55 -0.03 -12.74
N LEU A 105 3.20 -0.87 -11.77
CA LEU A 105 3.66 -0.75 -10.39
C LEU A 105 5.16 -1.01 -10.21
N ILE A 106 5.79 -1.78 -11.10
CA ILE A 106 7.23 -2.04 -11.06
C ILE A 106 8.04 -0.75 -11.27
N HIS A 107 7.48 0.23 -11.94
CA HIS A 107 8.16 1.48 -12.29
C HIS A 107 7.90 2.64 -11.31
N ILE A 108 7.14 2.41 -10.26
CA ILE A 108 6.93 3.36 -9.18
C ILE A 108 8.07 3.27 -8.18
#